data_64c5e639c9d1690a626684c9185d65bd
#
_entry.id   64c5e639c9d1690a626684c9185d65bd
#
_cell.length_a   1.000
_cell.length_b   1.000
_cell.length_c   1.000
_cell.angle_alpha   90.00
_cell.angle_beta   90.00
_cell.angle_gamma   90.00
#
_symmetry.space_group_name_H-M   'P 1'
#
loop_
_entity.id
_entity.type
_entity.pdbx_description
1 polymer ?
#
loop_
_entity_poly.entity_id
_entity_poly.type
_entity_poly.pdbx_seq_one_letter_code
_entity_poly.pdbx_strand_id
1 'polypeptide(L)'
;MAKPNILLIVIDSLRFDKCHGPKKSSFTPTIDSLIKNGIYFEQTISSAASTILAVGSLLTGLYPFRNGLGGTGYQKLNPKITNLAKILNANGYTTYATAPEIANDFGLTCDFQNPDSSYDNYFSLFSGLGDEILTKFKNEHFQSPWFFYIHLFDLHSPVILPSSFNDAKFGISQYERMVSAIDDWLSKLLKFIDQKNTIIILTSDHGEYIPVLNTANGLINLESSSTEKNLWKIGNKIPKNLLPIKKKIALTIRSSRKKLKSSKINSENLSVYEKRVLFDSRMFTGHRMYDDLLRIPLILSGPEIPQNKIITNMVRQVDILPTILSLLSISPPPDIDGQNLLPMMNKKYDEELISYIESPPSVENESMKYIGIRTSKYKFIQNIKGKKFYELYDLEKDPLEEKNIFDENANQVKIAEKLLDEIRNKKPLQKNIEFEKNEKQ
;
A
#
# COMPACT_ATOMS: atom_id res chain seq x y z
N MET A 1 -10.39 24.85 -20.36
CA MET A 1 -11.00 24.62 -19.05
C MET A 1 -9.98 24.95 -17.96
N ALA A 2 -10.40 25.37 -16.77
CA ALA A 2 -9.49 25.55 -15.66
C ALA A 2 -8.89 24.17 -15.26
N LYS A 3 -7.61 24.16 -14.85
CA LYS A 3 -6.96 22.94 -14.39
C LYS A 3 -7.64 22.47 -13.11
N PRO A 4 -8.04 21.18 -12.97
CA PRO A 4 -8.64 20.66 -11.75
C PRO A 4 -7.62 20.61 -10.61
N ASN A 5 -8.10 20.72 -9.38
CA ASN A 5 -7.31 20.40 -8.20
C ASN A 5 -7.13 18.89 -8.04
N ILE A 6 -6.15 18.45 -7.25
CA ILE A 6 -5.88 17.05 -7.00
C ILE A 6 -5.77 16.81 -5.50
N LEU A 7 -6.56 15.88 -4.99
CA LEU A 7 -6.47 15.35 -3.63
C LEU A 7 -6.04 13.89 -3.68
N LEU A 8 -4.79 13.61 -3.31
CA LEU A 8 -4.24 12.26 -3.20
C LEU A 8 -4.23 11.84 -1.73
N ILE A 9 -5.05 10.85 -1.40
CA ILE A 9 -5.16 10.28 -0.05
C ILE A 9 -4.54 8.89 -0.06
N VAL A 10 -3.48 8.71 0.71
CA VAL A 10 -2.85 7.42 0.96
C VAL A 10 -3.16 7.02 2.41
N ILE A 11 -3.80 5.88 2.59
CA ILE A 11 -4.06 5.30 3.91
C ILE A 11 -3.08 4.15 4.09
N ASP A 12 -2.07 4.35 4.95
CA ASP A 12 -1.04 3.33 5.24
C ASP A 12 -1.70 2.01 5.59
N SER A 13 -1.18 0.94 5.00
CA SER A 13 -1.59 -0.42 5.33
C SER A 13 -3.03 -0.78 4.98
N LEU A 14 -3.74 -0.01 4.14
CA LEU A 14 -5.13 -0.30 3.78
C LEU A 14 -5.22 -1.44 2.77
N ARG A 15 -5.85 -2.53 3.19
CA ARG A 15 -6.12 -3.70 2.34
C ARG A 15 -7.26 -3.44 1.36
N PHE A 16 -7.09 -3.93 0.12
CA PHE A 16 -8.11 -3.84 -0.92
C PHE A 16 -9.44 -4.50 -0.52
N ASP A 17 -9.38 -5.72 0.11
CA ASP A 17 -10.55 -6.51 0.49
C ASP A 17 -11.30 -5.99 1.72
N LYS A 18 -10.80 -4.92 2.35
CA LYS A 18 -11.46 -4.19 3.44
C LYS A 18 -12.09 -2.88 2.98
N CYS A 19 -11.80 -2.46 1.73
CA CYS A 19 -12.46 -1.35 1.05
C CYS A 19 -13.66 -1.78 0.22
N HIS A 20 -13.54 -2.90 -0.50
CA HIS A 20 -14.56 -3.37 -1.44
C HIS A 20 -14.57 -4.90 -1.53
N GLY A 21 -15.74 -5.46 -1.93
CA GLY A 21 -15.89 -6.89 -2.17
C GLY A 21 -16.46 -7.69 -0.99
N PRO A 22 -16.60 -9.03 -1.16
CA PRO A 22 -17.36 -9.87 -0.23
C PRO A 22 -16.69 -10.10 1.13
N LYS A 23 -15.40 -9.84 1.26
CA LYS A 23 -14.65 -9.98 2.52
C LYS A 23 -14.67 -8.71 3.38
N LYS A 24 -15.35 -7.65 2.92
CA LYS A 24 -15.47 -6.39 3.63
C LYS A 24 -16.48 -6.50 4.76
N SER A 25 -16.08 -6.20 6.00
CA SER A 25 -16.98 -6.01 7.14
C SER A 25 -16.97 -4.57 7.67
N SER A 26 -16.04 -3.74 7.22
CA SER A 26 -15.99 -2.32 7.52
C SER A 26 -17.20 -1.57 6.96
N PHE A 27 -17.73 -0.62 7.72
CA PHE A 27 -18.82 0.28 7.28
C PHE A 27 -18.20 1.54 6.65
N THR A 28 -18.23 1.64 5.33
CA THR A 28 -17.47 2.66 4.57
C THR A 28 -18.33 3.36 3.51
N PRO A 29 -19.42 4.06 3.88
CA PRO A 29 -20.33 4.68 2.93
C PRO A 29 -19.66 5.78 2.08
N THR A 30 -18.64 6.45 2.60
CA THR A 30 -17.90 7.50 1.88
C THR A 30 -17.02 6.89 0.78
N ILE A 31 -16.27 5.85 1.11
CA ILE A 31 -15.46 5.09 0.14
C ILE A 31 -16.36 4.44 -0.91
N ASP A 32 -17.50 3.86 -0.49
CA ASP A 32 -18.48 3.27 -1.41
C ASP A 32 -19.07 4.33 -2.36
N SER A 33 -19.30 5.55 -1.88
CA SER A 33 -19.72 6.69 -2.70
C SER A 33 -18.65 7.10 -3.71
N LEU A 34 -17.39 7.16 -3.31
CA LEU A 34 -16.27 7.46 -4.22
C LEU A 34 -16.16 6.39 -5.33
N ILE A 35 -16.31 5.11 -5.00
CA ILE A 35 -16.33 4.00 -5.98
C ILE A 35 -17.50 4.17 -6.94
N LYS A 36 -18.72 4.44 -6.42
CA LYS A 36 -19.91 4.63 -7.25
C LYS A 36 -19.80 5.84 -8.17
N ASN A 37 -19.21 6.93 -7.71
CA ASN A 37 -19.03 8.17 -8.46
C ASN A 37 -17.70 8.24 -9.22
N GLY A 38 -17.00 7.12 -9.36
CA GLY A 38 -15.69 7.05 -9.99
C GLY A 38 -15.34 5.67 -10.51
N ILE A 39 -14.06 5.37 -10.49
CA ILE A 39 -13.47 4.09 -10.92
C ILE A 39 -12.81 3.42 -9.72
N TYR A 40 -13.03 2.11 -9.58
CA TYR A 40 -12.28 1.24 -8.69
C TYR A 40 -11.43 0.26 -9.49
N PHE A 41 -10.12 0.22 -9.21
CA PHE A 41 -9.20 -0.78 -9.75
C PHE A 41 -9.08 -1.93 -8.76
N GLU A 42 -9.57 -3.09 -9.14
CA GLU A 42 -9.70 -4.24 -8.23
C GLU A 42 -8.35 -4.89 -7.91
N GLN A 43 -7.39 -4.79 -8.81
CA GLN A 43 -6.09 -5.42 -8.68
C GLN A 43 -4.94 -4.40 -8.83
N THR A 44 -4.76 -3.52 -7.86
CA THR A 44 -3.61 -2.62 -7.84
C THR A 44 -2.49 -3.22 -6.99
N ILE A 45 -1.29 -3.33 -7.56
CA ILE A 45 -0.16 -3.98 -6.91
C ILE A 45 0.87 -2.95 -6.47
N SER A 46 1.14 -2.92 -5.17
CA SER A 46 2.23 -2.15 -4.59
C SER A 46 3.60 -2.75 -4.94
N SER A 47 4.59 -1.90 -5.08
CA SER A 47 5.96 -2.32 -5.39
C SER A 47 6.65 -3.02 -4.21
N ALA A 48 6.20 -2.76 -2.97
CA ALA A 48 6.77 -3.36 -1.76
C ALA A 48 5.81 -3.20 -0.56
N ALA A 49 5.87 -4.11 0.40
CA ALA A 49 5.19 -3.96 1.70
C ALA A 49 6.01 -3.09 2.66
N SER A 50 6.25 -1.84 2.25
CA SER A 50 7.02 -0.84 2.99
C SER A 50 6.65 0.55 2.54
N THR A 51 6.23 1.39 3.47
CA THR A 51 5.82 2.78 3.22
C THR A 51 6.84 3.53 2.37
N ILE A 52 8.12 3.47 2.74
CA ILE A 52 9.18 4.23 2.05
C ILE A 52 9.31 3.79 0.59
N LEU A 53 9.41 2.48 0.33
CA LEU A 53 9.58 1.95 -1.02
C LEU A 53 8.34 2.18 -1.88
N ALA A 54 7.17 1.93 -1.31
CA ALA A 54 5.88 2.04 -1.98
C ALA A 54 5.53 3.50 -2.32
N VAL A 55 5.59 4.41 -1.34
CA VAL A 55 5.33 5.84 -1.57
C VAL A 55 6.35 6.44 -2.55
N GLY A 56 7.62 6.03 -2.45
CA GLY A 56 8.62 6.43 -3.43
C GLY A 56 8.27 6.00 -4.85
N SER A 57 7.77 4.79 -5.02
CA SER A 57 7.29 4.30 -6.33
C SER A 57 6.06 5.06 -6.82
N LEU A 58 5.11 5.34 -5.94
CA LEU A 58 3.90 6.12 -6.25
C LEU A 58 4.26 7.54 -6.72
N LEU A 59 5.13 8.23 -5.97
CA LEU A 59 5.46 9.63 -6.25
C LEU A 59 6.44 9.82 -7.40
N THR A 60 7.20 8.79 -7.80
CA THR A 60 8.19 8.90 -8.88
C THR A 60 7.82 8.16 -10.15
N GLY A 61 6.85 7.23 -10.11
CA GLY A 61 6.55 6.33 -11.22
C GLY A 61 7.69 5.34 -11.51
N LEU A 62 8.63 5.16 -10.58
CA LEU A 62 9.80 4.30 -10.70
C LEU A 62 9.79 3.22 -9.61
N TYR A 63 10.23 2.03 -9.96
CA TYR A 63 10.45 0.97 -8.95
C TYR A 63 11.59 1.34 -7.98
N PRO A 64 11.59 0.75 -6.75
CA PRO A 64 12.54 1.16 -5.71
C PRO A 64 14.01 1.00 -6.08
N PHE A 65 14.36 -0.01 -6.88
CA PHE A 65 15.73 -0.20 -7.35
C PHE A 65 16.21 0.89 -8.33
N ARG A 66 15.28 1.69 -8.90
CA ARG A 66 15.56 2.78 -9.84
C ARG A 66 15.50 4.16 -9.21
N ASN A 67 14.64 4.36 -8.22
CA ASN A 67 14.50 5.66 -7.57
C ASN A 67 15.51 5.89 -6.42
N GLY A 68 16.34 4.89 -6.12
CA GLY A 68 17.40 4.96 -5.12
C GLY A 68 16.98 4.49 -3.73
N LEU A 69 15.70 4.18 -3.49
CA LEU A 69 15.21 3.69 -2.20
C LEU A 69 15.46 2.20 -2.00
N GLY A 70 15.56 1.44 -3.09
CA GLY A 70 15.82 -0.01 -3.06
C GLY A 70 17.26 -0.31 -2.69
N GLY A 71 17.47 -1.37 -1.91
CA GLY A 71 18.83 -1.74 -1.47
C GLY A 71 18.81 -2.76 -0.35
N THR A 72 19.96 -2.93 0.32
CA THR A 72 20.08 -3.81 1.48
C THR A 72 19.68 -3.14 2.80
N GLY A 73 19.51 -1.81 2.81
CA GLY A 73 19.01 -1.01 3.92
C GLY A 73 18.08 0.07 3.38
N TYR A 74 17.45 0.82 4.27
CA TYR A 74 16.67 1.98 3.88
C TYR A 74 17.58 3.09 3.39
N GLN A 75 17.40 3.51 2.14
CA GLN A 75 18.11 4.61 1.50
C GLN A 75 17.16 5.80 1.32
N LYS A 76 17.70 6.99 1.13
CA LYS A 76 16.94 8.17 0.77
C LYS A 76 16.62 8.18 -0.74
N LEU A 77 15.53 8.83 -1.10
CA LEU A 77 15.21 9.09 -2.50
C LEU A 77 16.41 9.78 -3.17
N ASN A 78 16.78 9.29 -4.34
CA ASN A 78 17.85 9.94 -5.11
C ASN A 78 17.43 11.37 -5.49
N PRO A 79 18.14 12.43 -5.07
CA PRO A 79 17.74 13.82 -5.28
C PRO A 79 17.70 14.24 -6.75
N LYS A 80 18.28 13.44 -7.66
CA LYS A 80 18.20 13.66 -9.12
C LYS A 80 16.88 13.17 -9.72
N ILE A 81 16.12 12.36 -8.99
CA ILE A 81 14.83 11.86 -9.46
C ILE A 81 13.77 12.94 -9.26
N THR A 82 13.01 13.18 -10.32
CA THR A 82 11.88 14.10 -10.28
C THR A 82 10.64 13.37 -9.78
N ASN A 83 10.01 13.89 -8.73
CA ASN A 83 8.77 13.34 -8.17
C ASN A 83 7.53 14.14 -8.63
N LEU A 84 6.35 13.64 -8.31
CA LEU A 84 5.07 14.23 -8.70
C LEU A 84 4.92 15.69 -8.22
N ALA A 85 5.32 16.02 -6.97
CA ALA A 85 5.22 17.39 -6.47
C ALA A 85 6.07 18.36 -7.30
N LYS A 86 7.31 17.99 -7.60
CA LYS A 86 8.22 18.81 -8.42
C LYS A 86 7.69 19.01 -9.84
N ILE A 87 7.11 17.97 -10.46
CA ILE A 87 6.50 18.08 -11.80
C ILE A 87 5.30 19.03 -11.74
N LEU A 88 4.44 18.89 -10.75
CA LEU A 88 3.24 19.71 -10.63
C LEU A 88 3.58 21.16 -10.31
N ASN A 89 4.59 21.44 -9.46
CA ASN A 89 5.11 22.78 -9.21
C ASN A 89 5.56 23.45 -10.50
N ALA A 90 6.34 22.73 -11.34
CA ALA A 90 6.82 23.23 -12.63
C ALA A 90 5.68 23.49 -13.63
N ASN A 91 4.49 22.91 -13.40
CA ASN A 91 3.30 23.08 -14.23
C ASN A 91 2.25 24.03 -13.62
N GLY A 92 2.64 24.83 -12.62
CA GLY A 92 1.81 25.89 -12.04
C GLY A 92 0.82 25.44 -11.00
N TYR A 93 1.00 24.24 -10.42
CA TYR A 93 0.26 23.81 -9.22
C TYR A 93 0.96 24.30 -7.95
N THR A 94 0.18 24.71 -6.95
CA THR A 94 0.69 24.83 -5.59
C THR A 94 0.56 23.49 -4.90
N THR A 95 1.65 22.99 -4.30
CA THR A 95 1.69 21.62 -3.76
C THR A 95 1.77 21.62 -2.24
N TYR A 96 0.88 20.86 -1.63
CA TYR A 96 0.75 20.71 -0.18
C TYR A 96 0.85 19.24 0.21
N ALA A 97 1.42 18.97 1.37
CA ALA A 97 1.41 17.63 1.98
C ALA A 97 1.03 17.69 3.45
N THR A 98 0.46 16.61 3.94
CA THR A 98 0.37 16.23 5.35
C THR A 98 0.68 14.75 5.43
N ALA A 99 1.92 14.42 5.78
CA ALA A 99 2.47 13.08 5.74
C ALA A 99 3.26 12.75 7.03
N PRO A 100 3.44 11.47 7.39
CA PRO A 100 4.23 11.12 8.56
C PRO A 100 5.71 11.52 8.38
N GLU A 101 6.37 11.91 9.48
CA GLU A 101 7.78 12.37 9.51
C GLU A 101 8.73 11.41 8.78
N ILE A 102 8.47 10.10 8.85
CA ILE A 102 9.26 9.10 8.14
C ILE A 102 9.30 9.33 6.61
N ALA A 103 8.25 9.86 5.99
CA ALA A 103 8.26 10.19 4.57
C ALA A 103 9.25 11.33 4.28
N ASN A 104 9.31 12.33 5.16
CA ASN A 104 10.25 13.44 5.05
C ASN A 104 11.70 13.00 5.29
N ASP A 105 11.94 12.13 6.28
CA ASP A 105 13.26 11.60 6.60
C ASP A 105 13.93 10.91 5.41
N PHE A 106 13.12 10.32 4.53
CA PHE A 106 13.59 9.64 3.32
C PHE A 106 13.48 10.50 2.03
N GLY A 107 13.16 11.79 2.17
CA GLY A 107 13.14 12.74 1.07
C GLY A 107 11.91 12.66 0.17
N LEU A 108 10.81 12.06 0.63
CA LEU A 108 9.59 11.88 -0.18
C LEU A 108 8.72 13.14 -0.23
N THR A 109 8.86 14.03 0.78
CA THR A 109 8.03 15.24 0.89
C THR A 109 8.78 16.56 0.75
N CYS A 110 10.09 16.53 0.46
CA CYS A 110 10.91 17.75 0.42
C CYS A 110 10.59 18.71 -0.75
N ASP A 111 9.87 18.29 -1.77
CA ASP A 111 9.48 19.15 -2.90
C ASP A 111 8.07 19.76 -2.74
N PHE A 112 7.37 19.50 -1.62
CA PHE A 112 6.11 20.16 -1.29
C PHE A 112 6.37 21.55 -0.71
N GLN A 113 5.47 22.50 -0.98
CA GLN A 113 5.70 23.92 -0.72
C GLN A 113 5.28 24.36 0.69
N ASN A 114 4.43 23.60 1.36
CA ASN A 114 4.03 23.96 2.73
C ASN A 114 5.09 23.57 3.77
N PRO A 115 5.39 24.45 4.76
CA PRO A 115 6.42 24.17 5.78
C PRO A 115 6.00 23.07 6.77
N ASP A 116 4.70 22.86 6.95
CA ASP A 116 4.07 21.87 7.84
C ASP A 116 3.68 20.60 7.09
N SER A 117 4.51 20.20 6.12
CA SER A 117 4.26 19.04 5.28
C SER A 117 4.35 17.69 6.01
N SER A 118 4.90 17.66 7.22
CA SER A 118 5.08 16.44 8.00
C SER A 118 4.55 16.53 9.42
N TYR A 119 4.06 15.40 9.93
CA TYR A 119 3.60 15.25 11.31
C TYR A 119 4.34 14.07 12.00
N ASP A 120 4.39 14.08 13.33
CA ASP A 120 5.00 13.00 14.12
C ASP A 120 4.35 11.64 13.81
N ASN A 121 5.14 10.61 13.54
CA ASN A 121 4.68 9.27 13.17
C ASN A 121 3.70 8.63 14.17
N TYR A 122 3.63 9.16 15.39
CA TYR A 122 2.72 8.69 16.44
C TYR A 122 1.50 9.58 16.66
N PHE A 123 1.41 10.68 15.91
CA PHE A 123 0.27 11.57 15.93
C PHE A 123 -0.82 11.01 15.00
N SER A 124 -1.91 10.54 15.59
CA SER A 124 -2.98 9.86 14.85
C SER A 124 -4.10 10.80 14.44
N LEU A 125 -4.85 10.39 13.45
CA LEU A 125 -6.04 11.08 12.97
C LEU A 125 -7.00 11.44 14.12
N PHE A 126 -7.19 10.48 15.06
CA PHE A 126 -8.11 10.62 16.19
C PHE A 126 -7.46 11.15 17.48
N SER A 127 -6.21 11.58 17.43
CA SER A 127 -5.55 12.28 18.55
C SER A 127 -5.33 13.77 18.30
N GLY A 128 -5.92 14.32 17.23
CA GLY A 128 -5.86 15.73 16.87
C GLY A 128 -5.52 16.01 15.42
N LEU A 129 -4.73 15.15 14.76
CA LEU A 129 -4.33 15.34 13.36
C LEU A 129 -5.53 15.55 12.42
N GLY A 130 -6.60 14.78 12.63
CA GLY A 130 -7.81 14.88 11.82
C GLY A 130 -8.47 16.25 11.93
N ASP A 131 -8.52 16.81 13.13
CA ASP A 131 -9.10 18.14 13.38
C ASP A 131 -8.19 19.24 12.81
N GLU A 132 -6.87 19.07 12.87
CA GLU A 132 -5.91 20.00 12.24
C GLU A 132 -6.11 20.04 10.72
N ILE A 133 -6.20 18.89 10.07
CA ILE A 133 -6.45 18.79 8.62
C ILE A 133 -7.79 19.43 8.26
N LEU A 134 -8.88 19.12 8.99
CA LEU A 134 -10.20 19.70 8.73
C LEU A 134 -10.18 21.22 8.91
N THR A 135 -9.49 21.71 9.93
CA THR A 135 -9.33 23.15 10.20
C THR A 135 -8.58 23.85 9.07
N LYS A 136 -7.53 23.21 8.55
CA LYS A 136 -6.77 23.68 7.40
C LYS A 136 -7.67 23.82 6.17
N PHE A 137 -8.43 22.79 5.80
CA PHE A 137 -9.34 22.83 4.65
C PHE A 137 -10.52 23.79 4.83
N LYS A 138 -10.93 24.05 6.06
CA LYS A 138 -12.00 25.01 6.37
C LYS A 138 -11.54 26.47 6.29
N ASN A 139 -10.33 26.77 6.77
CA ASN A 139 -9.88 28.12 7.00
C ASN A 139 -8.88 28.64 5.97
N GLU A 140 -8.13 27.74 5.33
CA GLU A 140 -7.14 28.13 4.33
C GLU A 140 -7.76 28.18 2.93
N HIS A 141 -7.41 29.22 2.16
CA HIS A 141 -7.74 29.32 0.75
C HIS A 141 -6.55 28.81 -0.06
N PHE A 142 -6.58 27.52 -0.39
CA PHE A 142 -5.56 26.93 -1.24
C PHE A 142 -5.59 27.58 -2.63
N GLN A 143 -4.42 28.01 -3.10
CA GLN A 143 -4.29 28.64 -4.43
C GLN A 143 -4.49 27.60 -5.52
N SER A 144 -5.60 27.66 -6.25
CA SER A 144 -5.88 26.77 -7.38
C SER A 144 -5.05 27.13 -8.63
N PRO A 145 -4.60 26.13 -9.42
CA PRO A 145 -4.77 24.71 -9.14
C PRO A 145 -3.82 24.23 -8.05
N TRP A 146 -4.31 23.38 -7.15
CA TRP A 146 -3.51 22.83 -6.07
C TRP A 146 -3.44 21.28 -6.16
N PHE A 147 -2.35 20.73 -5.63
CA PHE A 147 -2.16 19.31 -5.33
C PHE A 147 -1.97 19.14 -3.83
N PHE A 148 -2.84 18.36 -3.20
CA PHE A 148 -2.72 18.05 -1.78
C PHE A 148 -2.51 16.54 -1.60
N TYR A 149 -1.40 16.18 -0.96
CA TYR A 149 -1.08 14.82 -0.55
C TYR A 149 -1.34 14.62 0.93
N ILE A 150 -2.26 13.72 1.26
CA ILE A 150 -2.55 13.30 2.64
C ILE A 150 -2.12 11.85 2.79
N HIS A 151 -1.30 11.56 3.81
CA HIS A 151 -0.90 10.20 4.16
C HIS A 151 -1.27 9.92 5.61
N LEU A 152 -2.24 9.01 5.83
CA LEU A 152 -2.77 8.63 7.14
C LEU A 152 -2.11 7.34 7.63
N PHE A 153 -1.67 7.32 8.89
CA PHE A 153 -0.88 6.22 9.47
C PHE A 153 -1.66 5.34 10.46
N ASP A 154 -2.98 5.52 10.56
CA ASP A 154 -3.84 4.99 11.64
C ASP A 154 -4.09 3.48 11.58
N LEU A 155 -3.95 2.82 10.41
CA LEU A 155 -4.08 1.37 10.29
C LEU A 155 -2.77 0.62 10.61
N HIS A 156 -1.65 1.36 10.78
CA HIS A 156 -0.39 0.76 11.20
C HIS A 156 -0.50 0.13 12.60
N SER A 157 -0.08 -1.12 12.72
CA SER A 157 -0.17 -1.86 14.01
C SER A 157 0.78 -1.29 15.10
N PRO A 158 0.32 -1.09 16.33
CA PRO A 158 -0.99 -1.44 16.89
C PRO A 158 -2.07 -0.41 16.57
N VAL A 159 -3.22 -0.85 16.08
CA VAL A 159 -4.35 0.03 15.78
C VAL A 159 -4.94 0.62 17.07
N ILE A 160 -4.99 1.95 17.17
CA ILE A 160 -5.54 2.67 18.34
C ILE A 160 -6.95 3.16 17.98
N LEU A 161 -7.91 2.30 18.15
CA LEU A 161 -9.30 2.54 17.78
C LEU A 161 -9.97 3.61 18.70
N PRO A 162 -10.68 4.62 18.14
CA PRO A 162 -11.54 5.50 18.92
C PRO A 162 -12.67 4.72 19.59
N SER A 163 -13.03 5.10 20.82
CA SER A 163 -14.05 4.40 21.61
C SER A 163 -15.42 4.36 20.92
N SER A 164 -15.77 5.41 20.19
CA SER A 164 -17.02 5.52 19.41
C SER A 164 -17.17 4.47 18.31
N PHE A 165 -16.06 3.88 17.85
CA PHE A 165 -16.05 2.84 16.83
C PHE A 165 -15.81 1.43 17.41
N ASN A 166 -15.82 1.26 18.73
CA ASN A 166 -15.63 -0.04 19.36
C ASN A 166 -16.93 -0.88 19.39
N ASP A 167 -17.63 -0.97 18.28
CA ASP A 167 -18.87 -1.72 18.08
C ASP A 167 -18.73 -2.64 16.86
N ALA A 168 -19.30 -3.86 16.93
CA ALA A 168 -19.23 -4.85 15.87
C ALA A 168 -19.90 -4.40 14.55
N LYS A 169 -20.84 -3.46 14.60
CA LYS A 169 -21.47 -2.88 13.40
C LYS A 169 -20.47 -2.16 12.49
N PHE A 170 -19.32 -1.76 13.01
CA PHE A 170 -18.25 -1.10 12.25
C PHE A 170 -17.19 -2.06 11.70
N GLY A 171 -17.28 -3.36 12.01
CA GLY A 171 -16.35 -4.36 11.51
C GLY A 171 -16.05 -5.47 12.53
N ILE A 172 -15.56 -6.61 12.03
CA ILE A 172 -15.26 -7.80 12.85
C ILE A 172 -13.99 -7.58 13.67
N SER A 173 -12.97 -6.94 13.09
CA SER A 173 -11.67 -6.66 13.70
C SER A 173 -11.52 -5.19 14.11
N GLN A 174 -10.59 -4.88 15.00
CA GLN A 174 -10.24 -3.48 15.32
C GLN A 174 -9.71 -2.74 14.10
N TYR A 175 -8.99 -3.45 13.22
CA TYR A 175 -8.52 -2.91 11.95
C TYR A 175 -9.71 -2.46 11.07
N GLU A 176 -10.71 -3.30 10.85
CA GLU A 176 -11.88 -2.95 10.03
C GLU A 176 -12.72 -1.83 10.65
N ARG A 177 -12.84 -1.81 11.98
CA ARG A 177 -13.48 -0.70 12.72
C ARG A 177 -12.71 0.62 12.55
N MET A 178 -11.38 0.56 12.46
CA MET A 178 -10.57 1.75 12.18
C MET A 178 -10.76 2.21 10.73
N VAL A 179 -10.89 1.30 9.76
CA VAL A 179 -11.26 1.66 8.39
C VAL A 179 -12.59 2.42 8.37
N SER A 180 -13.58 1.96 9.14
CA SER A 180 -14.88 2.65 9.29
C SER A 180 -14.75 4.02 9.95
N ALA A 181 -13.87 4.17 10.95
CA ALA A 181 -13.61 5.45 11.58
C ALA A 181 -12.93 6.45 10.61
N ILE A 182 -11.99 5.97 9.81
CA ILE A 182 -11.34 6.79 8.76
C ILE A 182 -12.36 7.21 7.71
N ASP A 183 -13.27 6.32 7.30
CA ASP A 183 -14.35 6.64 6.35
C ASP A 183 -15.28 7.76 6.86
N ASP A 184 -15.65 7.73 8.14
CA ASP A 184 -16.44 8.79 8.78
C ASP A 184 -15.68 10.12 8.76
N TRP A 185 -14.38 10.10 9.04
CA TRP A 185 -13.55 11.30 8.96
C TRP A 185 -13.42 11.81 7.50
N LEU A 186 -13.25 10.91 6.52
CA LEU A 186 -13.25 11.28 5.10
C LEU A 186 -14.55 11.97 4.71
N SER A 187 -15.70 11.54 5.24
CA SER A 187 -16.97 12.19 4.98
C SER A 187 -17.00 13.66 5.40
N LYS A 188 -16.27 14.00 6.47
CA LYS A 188 -16.14 15.38 6.97
C LYS A 188 -15.18 16.18 6.10
N LEU A 189 -14.04 15.60 5.71
CA LEU A 189 -13.07 16.25 4.83
C LEU A 189 -13.70 16.60 3.48
N LEU A 190 -14.41 15.66 2.86
CA LEU A 190 -14.99 15.85 1.53
C LEU A 190 -16.07 16.94 1.47
N LYS A 191 -16.62 17.38 2.59
CA LYS A 191 -17.52 18.55 2.65
C LYS A 191 -16.83 19.87 2.31
N PHE A 192 -15.53 19.95 2.52
CA PHE A 192 -14.72 21.13 2.21
C PHE A 192 -14.10 21.07 0.81
N ILE A 193 -14.30 20.00 0.06
CA ILE A 193 -13.72 19.78 -1.26
C ILE A 193 -14.78 20.07 -2.34
N ASP A 194 -14.45 20.97 -3.26
CA ASP A 194 -15.22 21.11 -4.50
C ASP A 194 -14.96 19.92 -5.44
N GLN A 195 -15.77 18.88 -5.29
CA GLN A 195 -15.65 17.64 -6.06
C GLN A 195 -15.91 17.83 -7.57
N LYS A 196 -16.51 18.94 -7.98
CA LYS A 196 -16.72 19.27 -9.40
C LYS A 196 -15.45 19.77 -10.07
N ASN A 197 -14.50 20.27 -9.28
CA ASN A 197 -13.20 20.79 -9.76
C ASN A 197 -12.00 20.09 -9.11
N THR A 198 -12.21 18.95 -8.46
CA THR A 198 -11.11 18.21 -7.79
C THR A 198 -11.14 16.74 -8.17
N ILE A 199 -10.02 16.23 -8.67
CA ILE A 199 -9.78 14.80 -8.84
C ILE A 199 -9.34 14.25 -7.48
N ILE A 200 -10.11 13.29 -6.96
CA ILE A 200 -9.84 12.59 -5.71
C ILE A 200 -9.28 11.22 -6.04
N ILE A 201 -8.10 10.92 -5.47
CA ILE A 201 -7.44 9.63 -5.60
C ILE A 201 -7.27 9.08 -4.20
N LEU A 202 -7.87 7.91 -3.93
CA LEU A 202 -7.71 7.19 -2.68
C LEU A 202 -7.02 5.87 -2.94
N THR A 203 -5.92 5.63 -2.24
CA THR A 203 -5.13 4.41 -2.37
C THR A 203 -4.43 4.07 -1.04
N SER A 204 -3.58 3.06 -1.07
CA SER A 204 -2.68 2.69 0.03
C SER A 204 -1.24 2.63 -0.46
N ASP A 205 -0.31 2.61 0.46
CA ASP A 205 1.08 2.27 0.20
C ASP A 205 1.26 0.74 0.10
N HIS A 206 0.75 -0.02 1.06
CA HIS A 206 0.71 -1.49 1.08
C HIS A 206 -0.45 -1.99 1.95
N GLY A 207 -0.64 -3.30 2.03
CA GLY A 207 -1.59 -3.94 2.92
C GLY A 207 -1.02 -4.34 4.28
N GLU A 208 -1.78 -5.12 5.07
CA GLU A 208 -1.39 -5.58 6.40
C GLU A 208 -1.93 -6.98 6.69
N TYR A 209 -1.23 -7.75 7.53
CA TYR A 209 -1.80 -8.94 8.13
C TYR A 209 -2.75 -8.55 9.27
N ILE A 210 -4.00 -8.94 9.12
CA ILE A 210 -5.03 -8.75 10.15
C ILE A 210 -5.11 -10.06 10.93
N PRO A 211 -4.61 -10.15 12.17
CA PRO A 211 -4.53 -11.42 12.92
C PRO A 211 -5.90 -11.81 13.51
N VAL A 212 -6.91 -11.83 12.66
CA VAL A 212 -8.30 -12.21 12.99
C VAL A 212 -8.79 -13.17 11.93
N LEU A 213 -9.17 -14.37 12.31
CA LEU A 213 -9.67 -15.40 11.41
C LEU A 213 -10.95 -16.01 11.95
N ASN A 214 -11.91 -16.24 11.06
CA ASN A 214 -13.09 -17.02 11.35
C ASN A 214 -12.83 -18.47 10.93
N THR A 215 -12.67 -19.36 11.91
CA THR A 215 -12.40 -20.78 11.70
C THR A 215 -13.64 -21.61 12.01
N ALA A 216 -13.62 -22.88 11.64
CA ALA A 216 -14.69 -23.82 11.99
C ALA A 216 -14.94 -23.90 13.52
N ASN A 217 -13.91 -23.60 14.34
CA ASN A 217 -13.94 -23.63 15.80
C ASN A 217 -14.25 -22.24 16.41
N GLY A 218 -14.63 -21.24 15.59
CA GLY A 218 -14.97 -19.89 16.03
C GLY A 218 -13.91 -18.83 15.64
N LEU A 219 -14.13 -17.62 16.13
CA LEU A 219 -13.30 -16.46 15.83
C LEU A 219 -11.99 -16.49 16.64
N ILE A 220 -10.87 -16.56 15.93
CA ILE A 220 -9.53 -16.34 16.51
C ILE A 220 -9.17 -14.87 16.34
N ASN A 221 -8.97 -14.14 17.43
CA ASN A 221 -8.53 -12.75 17.40
C ASN A 221 -7.23 -12.58 18.20
N LEU A 222 -6.14 -12.27 17.50
CA LEU A 222 -4.82 -12.02 18.05
C LEU A 222 -4.37 -10.55 17.91
N GLU A 223 -5.29 -9.63 17.72
CA GLU A 223 -5.00 -8.19 17.71
C GLU A 223 -4.40 -7.71 19.04
N SER A 224 -3.84 -6.53 19.04
CA SER A 224 -3.19 -5.96 20.23
C SER A 224 -4.19 -5.68 21.35
N SER A 225 -3.88 -6.17 22.54
CA SER A 225 -4.65 -5.90 23.75
C SER A 225 -4.49 -4.46 24.21
N SER A 226 -5.38 -4.01 25.10
CA SER A 226 -5.30 -2.68 25.74
C SER A 226 -3.97 -2.48 26.49
N THR A 227 -3.47 -3.52 27.16
CA THR A 227 -2.18 -3.48 27.86
C THR A 227 -1.02 -3.25 26.88
N GLU A 228 -1.03 -3.95 25.73
CA GLU A 228 -0.01 -3.78 24.70
C GLU A 228 -0.04 -2.39 24.08
N LYS A 229 -1.22 -1.84 23.85
CA LYS A 229 -1.41 -0.47 23.36
C LYS A 229 -0.90 0.57 24.34
N ASN A 230 -1.13 0.36 25.64
CA ASN A 230 -0.61 1.25 26.69
C ASN A 230 0.92 1.19 26.78
N LEU A 231 1.51 -0.01 26.71
CA LEU A 231 2.98 -0.15 26.65
C LEU A 231 3.58 0.52 25.42
N TRP A 232 2.89 0.42 24.28
CA TRP A 232 3.31 1.13 23.06
C TRP A 232 3.26 2.65 23.24
N LYS A 233 2.19 3.21 23.81
CA LYS A 233 2.08 4.65 24.12
C LYS A 233 3.19 5.13 25.06
N ILE A 234 3.53 4.35 26.08
CA ILE A 234 4.64 4.68 26.99
C ILE A 234 5.98 4.60 26.24
N GLY A 235 6.16 3.57 25.43
CA GLY A 235 7.36 3.40 24.61
C GLY A 235 7.61 4.57 23.66
N ASN A 236 6.56 5.22 23.16
CA ASN A 236 6.69 6.36 22.26
C ASN A 236 7.20 7.64 22.95
N LYS A 237 7.07 7.72 24.26
CA LYS A 237 7.59 8.84 25.07
C LYS A 237 9.09 8.66 25.43
N ILE A 238 9.71 7.54 25.05
CA ILE A 238 11.14 7.29 25.33
C ILE A 238 11.99 8.16 24.39
N PRO A 239 12.95 8.92 24.93
CA PRO A 239 13.82 9.79 24.17
C PRO A 239 14.59 9.06 23.03
N LYS A 240 14.87 9.77 21.93
CA LYS A 240 15.53 9.21 20.72
C LYS A 240 16.90 8.58 21.01
N ASN A 241 17.64 9.07 21.99
CA ASN A 241 18.94 8.51 22.41
C ASN A 241 18.85 7.09 23.05
N LEU A 242 17.67 6.68 23.52
CA LEU A 242 17.43 5.35 24.10
C LEU A 242 16.77 4.38 23.10
N LEU A 243 16.68 4.74 21.82
CA LEU A 243 16.10 3.92 20.76
C LEU A 243 16.65 2.48 20.66
N PRO A 244 17.96 2.21 20.81
CA PRO A 244 18.48 0.83 20.77
C PRO A 244 17.91 -0.05 21.90
N ILE A 245 17.77 0.50 23.11
CA ILE A 245 17.19 -0.20 24.26
C ILE A 245 15.70 -0.43 24.04
N LYS A 246 14.95 0.59 23.58
CA LYS A 246 13.56 0.49 23.18
C LYS A 246 13.33 -0.63 22.16
N LYS A 247 14.18 -0.69 21.13
CA LYS A 247 14.13 -1.72 20.08
C LYS A 247 14.27 -3.12 20.65
N LYS A 248 15.26 -3.34 21.51
CA LYS A 248 15.53 -4.63 22.18
C LYS A 248 14.35 -5.07 23.06
N ILE A 249 13.81 -4.16 23.88
CA ILE A 249 12.65 -4.43 24.73
C ILE A 249 11.42 -4.76 23.88
N ALA A 250 11.14 -3.99 22.82
CA ALA A 250 10.01 -4.22 21.94
C ALA A 250 10.12 -5.58 21.23
N LEU A 251 11.30 -6.00 20.81
CA LEU A 251 11.56 -7.30 20.20
C LEU A 251 11.28 -8.44 21.21
N THR A 252 11.77 -8.31 22.45
CA THR A 252 11.53 -9.31 23.51
C THR A 252 10.05 -9.45 23.84
N ILE A 253 9.33 -8.35 23.99
CA ILE A 253 7.87 -8.35 24.26
C ILE A 253 7.13 -9.03 23.10
N ARG A 254 7.46 -8.72 21.86
CA ARG A 254 6.84 -9.32 20.68
C ARG A 254 7.09 -10.82 20.55
N SER A 255 8.33 -11.27 20.77
CA SER A 255 8.68 -12.69 20.72
C SER A 255 7.98 -13.51 21.82
N SER A 256 7.93 -12.98 23.05
CA SER A 256 7.22 -13.59 24.16
C SER A 256 5.72 -13.66 23.89
N ARG A 257 5.14 -12.61 23.32
CA ARG A 257 3.73 -12.58 22.91
C ARG A 257 3.43 -13.62 21.83
N LYS A 258 4.28 -13.73 20.80
CA LYS A 258 4.12 -14.75 19.74
C LYS A 258 4.05 -16.14 20.37
N LYS A 259 4.98 -16.46 21.26
CA LYS A 259 4.99 -17.75 22.00
C LYS A 259 3.71 -17.97 22.81
N LEU A 260 3.26 -16.97 23.58
CA LEU A 260 2.05 -17.07 24.41
C LEU A 260 0.77 -17.21 23.59
N LYS A 261 0.69 -16.56 22.44
CA LYS A 261 -0.48 -16.65 21.56
C LYS A 261 -0.49 -17.97 20.79
N SER A 262 0.65 -18.41 20.29
CA SER A 262 0.77 -19.70 19.58
C SER A 262 0.51 -20.90 20.49
N SER A 263 0.90 -20.85 21.79
CA SER A 263 0.66 -21.94 22.72
C SER A 263 -0.83 -22.14 23.09
N LYS A 264 -1.67 -21.13 22.85
CA LYS A 264 -3.13 -21.18 23.11
C LYS A 264 -3.95 -21.68 21.93
N ILE A 265 -3.33 -21.83 20.77
CA ILE A 265 -3.99 -22.22 19.52
C ILE A 265 -3.38 -23.52 19.06
N ASN A 266 -4.22 -24.54 18.80
CA ASN A 266 -3.73 -25.74 18.14
C ASN A 266 -3.35 -25.43 16.69
N SER A 267 -2.07 -25.14 16.48
CA SER A 267 -1.55 -24.72 15.17
C SER A 267 -1.48 -25.87 14.17
N GLU A 268 -1.65 -27.13 14.57
CA GLU A 268 -1.63 -28.28 13.66
C GLU A 268 -2.78 -28.24 12.67
N ASN A 269 -3.94 -27.76 13.11
CA ASN A 269 -5.16 -27.66 12.31
C ASN A 269 -5.27 -26.39 11.46
N LEU A 270 -4.26 -25.51 11.50
CA LEU A 270 -4.27 -24.27 10.72
C LEU A 270 -3.60 -24.49 9.36
N SER A 271 -4.18 -23.90 8.31
CA SER A 271 -3.60 -23.84 6.98
C SER A 271 -2.30 -23.02 6.94
N VAL A 272 -1.58 -23.06 5.82
CA VAL A 272 -0.37 -22.23 5.61
C VAL A 272 -0.73 -20.76 5.68
N TYR A 273 -1.82 -20.35 5.02
CA TYR A 273 -2.33 -18.98 5.05
C TYR A 273 -2.69 -18.52 6.46
N GLU A 274 -3.45 -19.34 7.19
CA GLU A 274 -3.89 -19.02 8.55
C GLU A 274 -2.72 -18.85 9.52
N LYS A 275 -1.71 -19.72 9.43
CA LYS A 275 -0.46 -19.58 10.19
C LYS A 275 0.26 -18.27 9.87
N ARG A 276 0.34 -17.90 8.59
CA ARG A 276 0.96 -16.67 8.13
C ARG A 276 0.24 -15.44 8.71
N VAL A 277 -1.07 -15.36 8.57
CA VAL A 277 -1.88 -14.22 9.05
C VAL A 277 -1.84 -14.08 10.57
N LEU A 278 -1.91 -15.19 11.32
CA LEU A 278 -1.95 -15.15 12.78
C LEU A 278 -0.58 -14.91 13.42
N PHE A 279 0.49 -15.47 12.86
CA PHE A 279 1.79 -15.54 13.55
C PHE A 279 2.88 -14.71 12.88
N ASP A 280 2.72 -14.34 11.60
CA ASP A 280 3.68 -13.47 10.97
C ASP A 280 3.45 -12.03 11.43
N SER A 281 4.53 -11.40 11.82
CA SER A 281 4.53 -9.99 12.14
C SER A 281 5.44 -9.25 11.16
N ARG A 282 5.19 -7.95 10.98
CA ARG A 282 5.99 -7.10 10.09
C ARG A 282 7.51 -7.20 10.26
N MET A 283 8.01 -7.77 11.36
CA MET A 283 9.43 -7.73 11.69
C MET A 283 10.14 -9.09 11.64
N PHE A 284 9.43 -10.22 11.44
CA PHE A 284 10.03 -11.50 11.86
C PHE A 284 10.05 -12.62 10.84
N THR A 285 9.35 -12.56 9.71
CA THR A 285 9.28 -13.74 8.83
C THR A 285 9.19 -13.42 7.35
N GLY A 286 9.98 -14.13 6.57
CA GLY A 286 9.85 -14.25 5.14
C GLY A 286 10.08 -12.97 4.32
N HIS A 287 9.74 -13.06 3.05
CA HIS A 287 9.93 -11.99 2.08
C HIS A 287 8.85 -10.90 2.12
N ARG A 288 7.68 -11.14 2.77
CA ARG A 288 6.57 -10.18 2.90
C ARG A 288 6.01 -9.67 1.56
N MET A 289 5.91 -10.56 0.58
CA MET A 289 5.48 -10.22 -0.77
C MET A 289 4.18 -10.94 -1.18
N TYR A 290 3.36 -11.34 -0.21
CA TYR A 290 2.03 -11.93 -0.43
C TYR A 290 0.98 -10.85 -0.76
N ASP A 291 -0.10 -11.23 -1.46
CA ASP A 291 -1.16 -10.28 -1.88
C ASP A 291 -1.86 -9.57 -0.72
N ASP A 292 -1.95 -10.17 0.47
CA ASP A 292 -2.42 -9.47 1.68
C ASP A 292 -1.63 -8.18 1.99
N LEU A 293 -0.38 -8.12 1.57
CA LEU A 293 0.52 -6.99 1.79
C LEU A 293 0.76 -6.14 0.54
N LEU A 294 0.58 -6.71 -0.65
CA LEU A 294 0.91 -6.02 -1.90
C LEU A 294 -0.31 -5.55 -2.69
N ARG A 295 -1.47 -6.20 -2.55
CA ARG A 295 -2.68 -5.77 -3.23
C ARG A 295 -3.39 -4.70 -2.44
N ILE A 296 -3.52 -3.51 -3.05
CA ILE A 296 -4.04 -2.29 -2.45
C ILE A 296 -5.27 -1.78 -3.20
N PRO A 297 -6.15 -0.98 -2.59
CA PRO A 297 -7.20 -0.29 -3.31
C PRO A 297 -6.64 0.85 -4.16
N LEU A 298 -7.28 1.15 -5.29
CA LEU A 298 -7.09 2.38 -6.03
C LEU A 298 -8.46 2.87 -6.52
N ILE A 299 -8.84 4.06 -6.07
CA ILE A 299 -10.11 4.71 -6.41
C ILE A 299 -9.78 6.07 -7.03
N LEU A 300 -10.39 6.37 -8.17
CA LEU A 300 -10.33 7.68 -8.80
C LEU A 300 -11.75 8.21 -8.95
N SER A 301 -12.00 9.44 -8.51
CA SER A 301 -13.30 10.12 -8.63
C SER A 301 -13.09 11.61 -8.91
N GLY A 302 -13.98 12.26 -9.66
CA GLY A 302 -13.91 13.68 -9.96
C GLY A 302 -14.22 14.00 -11.41
N PRO A 303 -13.93 15.23 -11.87
CA PRO A 303 -14.22 15.65 -13.22
C PRO A 303 -13.53 14.76 -14.26
N GLU A 304 -14.22 14.46 -15.35
CA GLU A 304 -13.76 13.62 -16.47
C GLU A 304 -13.43 12.16 -16.11
N ILE A 305 -13.65 11.73 -14.86
CA ILE A 305 -13.51 10.34 -14.45
C ILE A 305 -14.83 9.61 -14.71
N PRO A 306 -14.84 8.49 -15.47
CA PRO A 306 -16.03 7.65 -15.64
C PRO A 306 -16.58 7.19 -14.31
N GLN A 307 -17.92 7.18 -14.17
CA GLN A 307 -18.58 6.78 -12.93
C GLN A 307 -18.97 5.30 -12.95
N ASN A 308 -19.13 4.72 -11.77
CA ASN A 308 -19.62 3.36 -11.55
C ASN A 308 -18.88 2.31 -12.37
N LYS A 309 -17.55 2.41 -12.42
CA LYS A 309 -16.70 1.50 -13.20
C LYS A 309 -15.76 0.72 -12.30
N ILE A 310 -15.77 -0.60 -12.46
CA ILE A 310 -14.80 -1.50 -11.83
C ILE A 310 -13.88 -2.05 -12.92
N ILE A 311 -12.58 -1.87 -12.73
CA ILE A 311 -11.54 -2.37 -13.64
C ILE A 311 -10.89 -3.57 -12.97
N THR A 312 -11.06 -4.74 -13.58
CA THR A 312 -10.54 -6.02 -13.08
C THR A 312 -9.11 -6.32 -13.54
N ASN A 313 -8.64 -5.61 -14.59
CA ASN A 313 -7.25 -5.71 -15.03
C ASN A 313 -6.29 -5.34 -13.89
N MET A 314 -5.19 -6.06 -13.81
CA MET A 314 -4.12 -5.71 -12.89
C MET A 314 -3.45 -4.41 -13.30
N VAL A 315 -3.25 -3.50 -12.33
CA VAL A 315 -2.49 -2.26 -12.47
C VAL A 315 -1.45 -2.17 -11.37
N ARG A 316 -0.52 -1.21 -11.51
CA ARG A 316 0.63 -1.11 -10.60
C ARG A 316 0.64 0.24 -9.91
N GLN A 317 1.16 0.29 -8.72
CA GLN A 317 1.29 1.54 -7.96
C GLN A 317 2.11 2.61 -8.71
N VAL A 318 3.15 2.19 -9.46
CA VAL A 318 3.96 3.09 -10.31
C VAL A 318 3.14 3.74 -11.44
N ASP A 319 1.98 3.20 -11.80
CA ASP A 319 1.11 3.72 -12.85
C ASP A 319 0.31 4.96 -12.41
N ILE A 320 0.27 5.23 -11.10
CA ILE A 320 -0.51 6.36 -10.54
C ILE A 320 0.06 7.70 -11.00
N LEU A 321 1.38 7.90 -10.94
CA LEU A 321 2.01 9.15 -11.38
C LEU A 321 1.70 9.48 -12.85
N PRO A 322 2.00 8.62 -13.85
CA PRO A 322 1.73 8.95 -15.25
C PRO A 322 0.23 9.10 -15.54
N THR A 323 -0.64 8.43 -14.76
CA THR A 323 -2.08 8.58 -14.88
C THR A 323 -2.55 9.95 -14.42
N ILE A 324 -2.06 10.43 -13.25
CA ILE A 324 -2.34 11.80 -12.78
C ILE A 324 -1.87 12.83 -13.81
N LEU A 325 -0.65 12.72 -14.29
CA LEU A 325 -0.11 13.65 -15.26
C LEU A 325 -0.92 13.66 -16.57
N SER A 326 -1.34 12.48 -17.04
CA SER A 326 -2.17 12.38 -18.25
C SER A 326 -3.56 12.98 -18.08
N LEU A 327 -4.19 12.83 -16.90
CA LEU A 327 -5.46 13.51 -16.57
C LEU A 327 -5.32 15.04 -16.63
N LEU A 328 -4.12 15.56 -16.39
CA LEU A 328 -3.82 16.99 -16.43
C LEU A 328 -3.24 17.44 -17.77
N SER A 329 -3.16 16.57 -18.78
CA SER A 329 -2.49 16.84 -20.06
C SER A 329 -1.02 17.27 -19.90
N ILE A 330 -0.35 16.75 -18.86
CA ILE A 330 1.09 16.94 -18.61
C ILE A 330 1.83 15.69 -19.08
N SER A 331 2.87 15.87 -19.91
CA SER A 331 3.71 14.75 -20.33
C SER A 331 4.49 14.18 -19.15
N PRO A 332 4.44 12.86 -18.92
CA PRO A 332 5.26 12.25 -17.88
C PRO A 332 6.76 12.32 -18.27
N PRO A 333 7.66 12.26 -17.28
CA PRO A 333 9.09 12.14 -17.56
C PRO A 333 9.36 10.93 -18.46
N PRO A 334 10.32 11.06 -19.41
CA PRO A 334 10.76 9.89 -20.15
C PRO A 334 11.37 8.87 -19.17
N ASP A 335 11.28 7.60 -19.50
CA ASP A 335 12.01 6.58 -18.76
C ASP A 335 11.48 6.30 -17.32
N ILE A 336 10.17 6.45 -17.10
CA ILE A 336 9.50 5.90 -15.90
C ILE A 336 9.07 4.46 -16.14
N ASP A 337 8.74 3.74 -15.04
CA ASP A 337 8.28 2.34 -15.12
C ASP A 337 6.75 2.25 -15.23
N GLY A 338 6.07 3.28 -14.75
CA GLY A 338 4.61 3.37 -14.78
C GLY A 338 4.05 3.67 -16.16
N GLN A 339 2.81 3.25 -16.38
CA GLN A 339 2.03 3.50 -17.59
C GLN A 339 0.76 4.28 -17.27
N ASN A 340 0.28 5.05 -18.25
CA ASN A 340 -0.98 5.77 -18.13
C ASN A 340 -2.18 4.80 -18.18
N LEU A 341 -3.06 4.86 -17.19
CA LEU A 341 -4.24 4.01 -17.07
C LEU A 341 -5.49 4.57 -17.78
N LEU A 342 -5.46 5.78 -18.36
CA LEU A 342 -6.59 6.36 -19.08
C LEU A 342 -7.15 5.46 -20.19
N PRO A 343 -6.33 4.73 -20.98
CA PRO A 343 -6.87 3.78 -21.95
C PRO A 343 -7.75 2.70 -21.34
N MET A 344 -7.38 2.17 -20.16
CA MET A 344 -8.19 1.19 -19.43
C MET A 344 -9.49 1.80 -18.88
N MET A 345 -9.46 3.09 -18.53
CA MET A 345 -10.64 3.78 -18.01
C MET A 345 -11.70 3.97 -19.08
N ASN A 346 -11.32 4.11 -20.35
CA ASN A 346 -12.22 4.49 -21.44
C ASN A 346 -12.61 3.32 -22.36
N LYS A 347 -11.76 2.31 -22.50
CA LYS A 347 -11.94 1.18 -23.42
C LYS A 347 -11.59 -0.14 -22.74
N LYS A 348 -12.02 -1.25 -23.36
CA LYS A 348 -11.49 -2.56 -23.00
C LYS A 348 -9.99 -2.59 -23.32
N TYR A 349 -9.20 -3.01 -22.35
CA TYR A 349 -7.75 -3.08 -22.44
C TYR A 349 -7.34 -4.54 -22.27
N ASP A 350 -6.66 -5.09 -23.28
CA ASP A 350 -6.35 -6.53 -23.33
C ASP A 350 -4.85 -6.82 -23.04
N GLU A 351 -4.02 -5.77 -22.85
CA GLU A 351 -2.61 -5.98 -22.50
C GLU A 351 -2.45 -6.28 -21.00
N GLU A 352 -1.71 -7.33 -20.69
CA GLU A 352 -1.35 -7.67 -19.32
C GLU A 352 -0.20 -6.79 -18.83
N LEU A 353 -0.36 -6.17 -17.67
CA LEU A 353 0.73 -5.48 -16.99
C LEU A 353 1.47 -6.45 -16.07
N ILE A 354 2.77 -6.24 -15.93
CA ILE A 354 3.62 -7.03 -15.04
C ILE A 354 4.17 -6.10 -13.97
N SER A 355 3.92 -6.44 -12.71
CA SER A 355 4.45 -5.69 -11.57
C SER A 355 5.75 -6.28 -11.09
N TYR A 356 6.80 -5.47 -11.00
CA TYR A 356 7.96 -5.79 -10.18
C TYR A 356 7.61 -5.57 -8.71
N ILE A 357 8.04 -6.48 -7.87
CA ILE A 357 7.84 -6.44 -6.43
C ILE A 357 9.15 -6.74 -5.70
N GLU A 358 9.36 -6.09 -4.54
CA GLU A 358 10.53 -6.38 -3.71
C GLU A 358 10.21 -6.39 -2.20
N SER A 359 10.99 -7.17 -1.46
CA SER A 359 10.88 -7.19 0.00
C SER A 359 11.35 -5.87 0.60
N PRO A 360 10.74 -5.43 1.72
CA PRO A 360 11.34 -4.38 2.53
C PRO A 360 12.76 -4.79 2.96
N PRO A 361 13.65 -3.83 3.24
CA PRO A 361 14.95 -4.12 3.84
C PRO A 361 14.77 -4.88 5.15
N SER A 362 15.47 -6.01 5.29
CA SER A 362 15.42 -6.80 6.53
C SER A 362 16.18 -6.10 7.63
N VAL A 363 15.56 -5.96 8.81
CA VAL A 363 16.19 -5.41 10.01
C VAL A 363 17.06 -6.47 10.72
N GLU A 364 16.73 -7.75 10.54
CA GLU A 364 17.39 -8.86 11.24
C GLU A 364 18.47 -9.54 10.40
N ASN A 365 18.29 -9.55 9.08
CA ASN A 365 19.20 -10.25 8.18
C ASN A 365 19.46 -9.44 6.91
N GLU A 366 20.42 -8.53 6.99
CA GLU A 366 20.86 -7.72 5.84
C GLU A 366 21.39 -8.55 4.65
N SER A 367 21.60 -9.85 4.87
CA SER A 367 22.05 -10.77 3.82
C SER A 367 20.92 -11.29 2.94
N MET A 368 19.65 -10.99 3.24
CA MET A 368 18.51 -11.43 2.44
C MET A 368 17.85 -10.27 1.72
N LYS A 369 17.66 -10.41 0.43
CA LYS A 369 16.82 -9.53 -0.40
C LYS A 369 16.03 -10.35 -1.39
N TYR A 370 14.73 -10.23 -1.31
CA TYR A 370 13.81 -10.90 -2.22
C TYR A 370 13.27 -9.92 -3.24
N ILE A 371 13.17 -10.39 -4.47
CA ILE A 371 12.55 -9.67 -5.58
C ILE A 371 11.65 -10.63 -6.33
N GLY A 372 10.73 -10.11 -7.11
CA GLY A 372 9.84 -10.94 -7.90
C GLY A 372 9.04 -10.16 -8.91
N ILE A 373 8.15 -10.89 -9.58
CA ILE A 373 7.11 -10.32 -10.41
C ILE A 373 5.75 -10.86 -10.01
N ARG A 374 4.73 -10.03 -10.26
CA ARG A 374 3.32 -10.40 -10.13
C ARG A 374 2.62 -10.07 -11.45
N THR A 375 2.00 -11.07 -12.06
CA THR A 375 1.10 -10.96 -13.21
C THR A 375 -0.34 -11.14 -12.74
N SER A 376 -1.34 -11.06 -13.61
CA SER A 376 -2.73 -11.38 -13.23
C SER A 376 -2.88 -12.79 -12.65
N LYS A 377 -2.08 -13.73 -13.14
CA LYS A 377 -2.19 -15.16 -12.84
C LYS A 377 -1.09 -15.71 -11.94
N TYR A 378 0.15 -15.28 -12.12
CA TYR A 378 1.29 -15.86 -11.41
C TYR A 378 2.02 -14.84 -10.56
N LYS A 379 2.58 -15.32 -9.46
CA LYS A 379 3.56 -14.59 -8.65
C LYS A 379 4.82 -15.43 -8.52
N PHE A 380 5.95 -14.83 -8.90
CA PHE A 380 7.27 -15.43 -8.77
C PHE A 380 8.12 -14.60 -7.82
N ILE A 381 8.82 -15.25 -6.91
CA ILE A 381 9.68 -14.63 -5.91
C ILE A 381 11.01 -15.38 -5.87
N GLN A 382 12.12 -14.62 -5.85
CA GLN A 382 13.45 -15.18 -5.65
C GLN A 382 14.27 -14.34 -4.65
N ASN A 383 15.17 -15.01 -3.94
CA ASN A 383 16.19 -14.34 -3.15
C ASN A 383 17.43 -14.08 -4.00
N ILE A 384 17.84 -12.82 -4.09
CA ILE A 384 19.03 -12.42 -4.88
C ILE A 384 20.28 -12.22 -4.02
N LYS A 385 20.17 -12.36 -2.70
CA LYS A 385 21.30 -12.22 -1.77
C LYS A 385 21.21 -13.28 -0.69
N GLY A 386 22.24 -14.10 -0.56
CA GLY A 386 22.30 -15.19 0.42
C GLY A 386 21.84 -16.54 -0.13
N LYS A 387 21.13 -17.33 0.67
CA LYS A 387 20.71 -18.69 0.30
C LYS A 387 19.69 -18.65 -0.85
N LYS A 388 19.86 -19.51 -1.84
CA LYS A 388 18.89 -19.67 -2.93
C LYS A 388 17.50 -19.99 -2.35
N PHE A 389 16.51 -19.27 -2.84
CA PHE A 389 15.12 -19.41 -2.45
C PHE A 389 14.24 -18.98 -3.62
N TYR A 390 13.24 -19.80 -3.92
CA TYR A 390 12.32 -19.58 -5.02
C TYR A 390 10.90 -19.96 -4.62
N GLU A 391 9.95 -19.15 -5.02
CA GLU A 391 8.52 -19.44 -4.92
C GLU A 391 7.81 -19.07 -6.22
N LEU A 392 6.85 -19.89 -6.60
CA LEU A 392 5.90 -19.64 -7.68
C LEU A 392 4.50 -20.02 -7.22
N TYR A 393 3.54 -19.10 -7.40
CA TYR A 393 2.14 -19.28 -7.05
C TYR A 393 1.25 -19.09 -8.27
N ASP A 394 0.25 -19.96 -8.47
CA ASP A 394 -0.86 -19.78 -9.41
C ASP A 394 -2.02 -19.10 -8.67
N LEU A 395 -2.14 -17.79 -8.82
CA LEU A 395 -3.09 -16.95 -8.06
C LEU A 395 -4.55 -17.17 -8.47
N GLU A 396 -4.83 -17.77 -9.62
CA GLU A 396 -6.18 -18.16 -10.02
C GLU A 396 -6.66 -19.39 -9.25
N LYS A 397 -5.76 -20.38 -9.06
CA LYS A 397 -6.08 -21.63 -8.37
C LYS A 397 -5.81 -21.55 -6.87
N ASP A 398 -4.85 -20.75 -6.47
CA ASP A 398 -4.38 -20.56 -5.10
C ASP A 398 -4.27 -19.08 -4.75
N PRO A 399 -5.41 -18.36 -4.60
CA PRO A 399 -5.42 -16.94 -4.29
C PRO A 399 -4.92 -16.62 -2.87
N LEU A 400 -4.73 -17.62 -2.03
CA LEU A 400 -4.17 -17.48 -0.68
C LEU A 400 -2.67 -17.79 -0.62
N GLU A 401 -2.05 -18.17 -1.72
CA GLU A 401 -0.61 -18.41 -1.83
C GLU A 401 -0.12 -19.43 -0.79
N GLU A 402 -0.78 -20.59 -0.74
CA GLU A 402 -0.49 -21.67 0.21
C GLU A 402 0.41 -22.75 -0.38
N LYS A 403 0.34 -22.96 -1.72
CA LYS A 403 1.08 -24.00 -2.42
C LYS A 403 2.15 -23.40 -3.32
N ASN A 404 3.41 -23.50 -2.93
CA ASN A 404 4.53 -23.19 -3.81
C ASN A 404 4.66 -24.28 -4.89
N ILE A 405 4.49 -23.92 -6.16
CA ILE A 405 4.54 -24.81 -7.33
C ILE A 405 5.83 -24.65 -8.14
N PHE A 406 6.88 -24.07 -7.57
CA PHE A 406 8.14 -23.79 -8.25
C PHE A 406 8.75 -25.05 -8.91
N ASP A 407 8.84 -26.15 -8.17
CA ASP A 407 9.45 -27.40 -8.67
C ASP A 407 8.58 -28.12 -9.71
N GLU A 408 7.28 -27.83 -9.75
CA GLU A 408 6.31 -28.46 -10.64
C GLU A 408 6.18 -27.75 -12.00
N ASN A 409 6.72 -26.51 -12.14
CA ASN A 409 6.38 -25.61 -13.26
C ASN A 409 7.61 -24.89 -13.88
N ALA A 410 8.60 -25.68 -14.32
CA ALA A 410 9.86 -25.15 -14.86
C ALA A 410 9.69 -24.16 -16.03
N ASN A 411 8.66 -24.31 -16.87
CA ASN A 411 8.41 -23.38 -17.97
C ASN A 411 7.96 -22.00 -17.45
N GLN A 412 7.03 -21.96 -16.49
CA GLN A 412 6.55 -20.72 -15.89
C GLN A 412 7.65 -20.00 -15.13
N VAL A 413 8.52 -20.75 -14.46
CA VAL A 413 9.72 -20.21 -13.79
C VAL A 413 10.62 -19.50 -14.79
N LYS A 414 10.98 -20.14 -15.90
CA LYS A 414 11.83 -19.53 -16.95
C LYS A 414 11.22 -18.26 -17.54
N ILE A 415 9.90 -18.27 -17.77
CA ILE A 415 9.18 -17.08 -18.24
C ILE A 415 9.27 -15.97 -17.21
N ALA A 416 9.01 -16.27 -15.93
CA ALA A 416 9.04 -15.31 -14.85
C ALA A 416 10.44 -14.72 -14.62
N GLU A 417 11.49 -15.55 -14.65
CA GLU A 417 12.88 -15.09 -14.57
C GLU A 417 13.23 -14.15 -15.73
N LYS A 418 12.85 -14.51 -16.95
CA LYS A 418 13.08 -13.67 -18.14
C LYS A 418 12.39 -12.30 -18.00
N LEU A 419 11.12 -12.28 -17.60
CA LEU A 419 10.35 -11.05 -17.38
C LEU A 419 10.96 -10.18 -16.29
N LEU A 420 11.40 -10.78 -15.19
CA LEU A 420 12.07 -10.08 -14.10
C LEU A 420 13.37 -9.44 -14.57
N ASP A 421 14.17 -10.15 -15.36
CA ASP A 421 15.41 -9.64 -15.95
C ASP A 421 15.15 -8.53 -16.97
N GLU A 422 14.11 -8.62 -17.78
CA GLU A 422 13.71 -7.56 -18.73
C GLU A 422 13.34 -6.28 -17.98
N ILE A 423 12.54 -6.36 -16.91
CA ILE A 423 12.18 -5.20 -16.08
C ILE A 423 13.43 -4.59 -15.44
N ARG A 424 14.29 -5.41 -14.86
CA ARG A 424 15.50 -4.91 -14.16
C ARG A 424 16.53 -4.31 -15.10
N ASN A 425 16.64 -4.83 -16.32
CA ASN A 425 17.56 -4.35 -17.34
C ASN A 425 16.93 -3.33 -18.27
N LYS A 426 15.67 -2.90 -18.02
CA LYS A 426 14.90 -1.97 -18.88
C LYS A 426 14.82 -2.42 -20.36
N LYS A 427 14.80 -3.72 -20.60
CA LYS A 427 14.52 -4.21 -21.95
C LYS A 427 13.03 -4.04 -22.23
N PRO A 428 12.63 -3.71 -23.49
CA PRO A 428 11.22 -3.70 -23.84
C PRO A 428 10.61 -5.07 -23.56
N LEU A 429 9.52 -5.11 -22.80
CA LEU A 429 8.77 -6.33 -22.59
C LEU A 429 8.30 -6.86 -23.95
N GLN A 430 8.57 -8.12 -24.24
CA GLN A 430 8.06 -8.74 -25.47
C GLN A 430 6.54 -8.85 -25.36
N LYS A 431 5.81 -8.18 -26.27
CA LYS A 431 4.33 -8.07 -26.27
C LYS A 431 3.56 -9.39 -26.35
N ASN A 432 4.21 -10.53 -26.59
CA ASN A 432 3.58 -11.84 -26.86
C ASN A 432 4.14 -12.95 -25.98
N ILE A 433 4.29 -12.71 -24.66
CA ILE A 433 4.54 -13.82 -23.75
C ILE A 433 3.18 -14.31 -23.26
N GLU A 434 2.57 -15.19 -24.02
CA GLU A 434 1.44 -16.00 -23.55
C GLU A 434 1.97 -16.98 -22.52
N PHE A 435 1.49 -16.89 -21.29
CA PHE A 435 1.53 -18.01 -20.37
C PHE A 435 0.64 -19.09 -20.99
N GLU A 436 1.26 -20.11 -21.57
CA GLU A 436 0.54 -21.18 -22.29
C GLU A 436 -0.66 -21.64 -21.48
N LYS A 437 -1.82 -21.53 -22.08
CA LYS A 437 -3.00 -22.29 -21.67
C LYS A 437 -2.61 -23.75 -21.82
N ASN A 438 -2.36 -24.44 -20.72
CA ASN A 438 -2.34 -25.90 -20.73
C ASN A 438 -3.75 -26.35 -21.12
N GLU A 439 -4.01 -26.42 -22.42
CA GLU A 439 -5.11 -27.23 -22.93
C GLU A 439 -4.78 -28.70 -22.71
N LYS A 440 -5.74 -29.33 -22.09
CA LYS A 440 -5.86 -30.74 -21.78
C LYS A 440 -5.26 -31.68 -22.85
N GLN A 441 -4.48 -32.60 -22.42
CA GLN A 441 -4.61 -34.02 -22.83
C GLN A 441 -4.72 -34.93 -21.61
#